data_921e98000304c51d9431835b55619aed
#
_entry.id   921e98000304c51d9431835b55619aed
#
_cell.length_a   1.000
_cell.length_b   1.000
_cell.length_c   1.000
_cell.angle_alpha   90.00
_cell.angle_beta   90.00
_cell.angle_gamma   90.00
#
_symmetry.space_group_name_H-M   'P 1'
#
loop_
_entity.id
_entity.type
_entity.pdbx_description
1 polymer ?
#
loop_
_entity_poly.entity_id
_entity_poly.type
_entity_poly.pdbx_seq_one_letter_code
_entity_poly.pdbx_strand_id
1 'polypeptide(L)'
;MTSTADNSPVAVIGAGSWGTALAMHIASGGRKVYLWGHIVEEMQALSADRSNEQFLPGLPFPDSLEVLIDLKELPSICRNFLVVVPSHAFRQVLRTLLLLPVKPAVIAWGTKGLEKGTSLLKSNIADEELPTDIQTSAISGPSFAGEVARGLPTAITVASSNSATATEVASWLHHDQFRAYTQEDIIGVQIGGALKNVMAIAAGISDGLGFGANARAALITRGLAEITRLGIRAGGQMETFMGLAGMGDLVLTCTDNQSRNRRVGLGLGEGASLEQTLKKIGQEAEGVQSAAAAWELSQKLDVAMPITEQVYNVLYNGLPALEAVQNLLHRDPKHE
;
A
#
# COMPACT_ATOMS: atom_id res chain seq x y z
N MET A 1 -17.10 -30.64 -4.26
CA MET A 1 -17.13 -30.13 -5.63
C MET A 1 -15.90 -29.27 -5.80
N THR A 2 -14.86 -29.76 -6.42
CA THR A 2 -13.66 -28.99 -6.75
C THR A 2 -14.03 -28.04 -7.89
N SER A 3 -14.37 -26.79 -7.54
CA SER A 3 -14.38 -25.71 -8.51
C SER A 3 -12.99 -25.70 -9.16
N THR A 4 -12.93 -25.92 -10.46
CA THR A 4 -11.72 -25.64 -11.23
C THR A 4 -11.42 -24.16 -11.01
N ALA A 5 -10.40 -23.87 -10.18
CA ALA A 5 -9.99 -22.51 -9.96
C ALA A 5 -9.72 -21.87 -11.33
N ASP A 6 -10.38 -20.76 -11.59
CA ASP A 6 -10.15 -20.01 -12.82
C ASP A 6 -8.67 -19.61 -12.86
N ASN A 7 -7.91 -20.22 -13.77
CA ASN A 7 -6.47 -20.00 -13.93
C ASN A 7 -6.17 -18.92 -14.98
N SER A 8 -7.14 -18.02 -15.22
CA SER A 8 -6.96 -16.88 -16.13
C SER A 8 -5.73 -16.05 -15.75
N PRO A 9 -4.97 -15.57 -16.74
CA PRO A 9 -3.76 -14.79 -16.48
C PRO A 9 -4.06 -13.48 -15.77
N VAL A 10 -3.04 -12.98 -15.04
CA VAL A 10 -3.09 -11.68 -14.33
C VAL A 10 -2.00 -10.77 -14.87
N ALA A 11 -2.35 -9.53 -15.22
CA ALA A 11 -1.41 -8.46 -15.52
C ALA A 11 -1.13 -7.64 -14.26
N VAL A 12 0.12 -7.63 -13.81
CA VAL A 12 0.58 -6.78 -12.71
C VAL A 12 1.16 -5.49 -13.28
N ILE A 13 0.53 -4.37 -12.93
CA ILE A 13 0.88 -3.05 -13.44
C ILE A 13 1.65 -2.29 -12.35
N GLY A 14 2.94 -2.14 -12.57
CA GLY A 14 3.90 -1.54 -11.64
C GLY A 14 4.99 -2.53 -11.24
N ALA A 15 6.20 -2.34 -11.79
CA ALA A 15 7.37 -3.20 -11.58
C ALA A 15 8.28 -2.72 -10.42
N GLY A 16 7.72 -1.99 -9.45
CA GLY A 16 8.40 -1.66 -8.20
C GLY A 16 8.53 -2.87 -7.27
N SER A 17 9.12 -2.67 -6.09
CA SER A 17 9.35 -3.73 -5.10
C SER A 17 8.10 -4.58 -4.81
N TRP A 18 6.97 -3.94 -4.49
CA TRP A 18 5.73 -4.62 -4.11
C TRP A 18 5.03 -5.29 -5.30
N GLY A 19 4.95 -4.62 -6.46
CA GLY A 19 4.36 -5.20 -7.67
C GLY A 19 5.14 -6.40 -8.18
N THR A 20 6.47 -6.31 -8.20
CA THR A 20 7.33 -7.45 -8.58
C THR A 20 7.16 -8.62 -7.62
N ALA A 21 7.11 -8.38 -6.29
CA ALA A 21 6.93 -9.44 -5.30
C ALA A 21 5.58 -10.16 -5.45
N LEU A 22 4.50 -9.41 -5.69
CA LEU A 22 3.18 -10.00 -5.96
C LEU A 22 3.15 -10.75 -7.29
N ALA A 23 3.76 -10.22 -8.35
CA ALA A 23 3.86 -10.90 -9.64
C ALA A 23 4.60 -12.24 -9.51
N MET A 24 5.73 -12.26 -8.81
CA MET A 24 6.49 -13.47 -8.53
C MET A 24 5.67 -14.47 -7.71
N HIS A 25 4.99 -13.99 -6.67
CA HIS A 25 4.16 -14.83 -5.82
C HIS A 25 3.01 -15.47 -6.61
N ILE A 26 2.23 -14.68 -7.36
CA ILE A 26 1.13 -15.22 -8.19
C ILE A 26 1.66 -16.23 -9.21
N ALA A 27 2.80 -15.93 -9.82
CA ALA A 27 3.43 -16.81 -10.81
C ALA A 27 3.95 -18.13 -10.19
N SER A 28 4.48 -18.11 -8.96
CA SER A 28 4.93 -19.32 -8.27
C SER A 28 3.78 -20.29 -7.96
N GLY A 29 2.56 -19.80 -7.85
CA GLY A 29 1.33 -20.61 -7.77
C GLY A 29 0.90 -21.25 -9.09
N GLY A 30 1.69 -21.11 -10.16
CA GLY A 30 1.44 -21.70 -11.49
C GLY A 30 0.49 -20.89 -12.39
N ARG A 31 0.07 -19.70 -11.96
CA ARG A 31 -0.74 -18.78 -12.79
C ARG A 31 0.17 -18.02 -13.75
N LYS A 32 -0.25 -17.85 -15.00
CA LYS A 32 0.46 -16.97 -15.95
C LYS A 32 0.35 -15.52 -15.52
N VAL A 33 1.48 -14.83 -15.41
CA VAL A 33 1.56 -13.42 -14.99
C VAL A 33 2.30 -12.60 -16.03
N TYR A 34 1.75 -11.44 -16.33
CA TYR A 34 2.40 -10.41 -17.14
C TYR A 34 2.77 -9.24 -16.23
N LEU A 35 4.07 -8.92 -16.14
CA LEU A 35 4.57 -7.79 -15.36
C LEU A 35 4.91 -6.63 -16.28
N TRP A 36 4.36 -5.46 -16.00
CA TRP A 36 4.64 -4.24 -16.76
C TRP A 36 4.96 -3.06 -15.83
N GLY A 37 5.90 -2.22 -16.27
CA GLY A 37 6.27 -0.93 -15.69
C GLY A 37 6.38 0.14 -16.77
N HIS A 38 6.38 1.41 -16.40
CA HIS A 38 6.31 2.52 -17.35
C HIS A 38 7.68 2.92 -17.93
N ILE A 39 8.80 2.44 -17.37
CA ILE A 39 10.16 2.76 -17.81
C ILE A 39 10.64 1.62 -18.72
N VAL A 40 10.73 1.89 -20.01
CA VAL A 40 11.06 0.89 -21.04
C VAL A 40 12.41 0.24 -20.77
N GLU A 41 13.42 1.01 -20.43
CA GLU A 41 14.78 0.54 -20.18
C GLU A 41 14.82 -0.43 -18.98
N GLU A 42 14.07 -0.12 -17.92
CA GLU A 42 13.93 -1.03 -16.77
C GLU A 42 13.24 -2.33 -17.18
N MET A 43 12.16 -2.26 -17.95
CA MET A 43 11.45 -3.46 -18.41
C MET A 43 12.30 -4.34 -19.32
N GLN A 44 13.13 -3.74 -20.19
CA GLN A 44 14.11 -4.47 -21.00
C GLN A 44 15.13 -5.21 -20.14
N ALA A 45 15.68 -4.54 -19.10
CA ALA A 45 16.60 -5.17 -18.16
C ALA A 45 15.92 -6.32 -17.39
N LEU A 46 14.73 -6.11 -16.84
CA LEU A 46 13.97 -7.15 -16.12
C LEU A 46 13.67 -8.37 -17.01
N SER A 47 13.39 -8.14 -18.30
CA SER A 47 13.12 -9.21 -19.26
C SER A 47 14.39 -10.02 -19.58
N ALA A 48 15.52 -9.34 -19.76
CA ALA A 48 16.81 -9.98 -20.09
C ALA A 48 17.37 -10.76 -18.88
N ASP A 49 17.35 -10.14 -17.69
CA ASP A 49 17.96 -10.70 -16.49
C ASP A 49 17.06 -11.73 -15.79
N ARG A 50 15.78 -11.75 -16.11
CA ARG A 50 14.78 -12.60 -15.43
C ARG A 50 14.80 -12.40 -13.92
N SER A 51 15.08 -11.18 -13.45
CA SER A 51 15.15 -10.77 -12.05
C SER A 51 14.93 -9.26 -11.91
N ASN A 52 14.63 -8.80 -10.70
CA ASN A 52 14.56 -7.37 -10.38
C ASN A 52 15.62 -7.02 -9.32
N GLU A 53 16.88 -6.95 -9.75
CA GLU A 53 18.04 -6.74 -8.86
C GLU A 53 17.97 -5.42 -8.09
N GLN A 54 17.33 -4.39 -8.65
CA GLN A 54 17.18 -3.09 -8.00
C GLN A 54 16.30 -3.15 -6.75
N PHE A 55 15.22 -3.95 -6.79
CA PHE A 55 14.21 -3.99 -5.73
C PHE A 55 14.19 -5.29 -4.93
N LEU A 56 14.56 -6.40 -5.56
CA LEU A 56 14.51 -7.76 -5.00
C LEU A 56 15.76 -8.55 -5.40
N PRO A 57 16.95 -8.13 -4.95
CA PRO A 57 18.21 -8.70 -5.40
C PRO A 57 18.31 -10.20 -5.11
N GLY A 58 18.86 -10.94 -6.09
CA GLY A 58 19.13 -12.38 -5.99
C GLY A 58 17.89 -13.28 -6.09
N LEU A 59 16.74 -12.77 -6.52
CA LEU A 59 15.49 -13.53 -6.66
C LEU A 59 15.09 -13.65 -8.13
N PRO A 60 15.28 -14.84 -8.78
CA PRO A 60 14.91 -15.04 -10.17
C PRO A 60 13.39 -15.12 -10.34
N PHE A 61 12.90 -14.68 -11.50
CA PHE A 61 11.50 -14.78 -11.84
C PHE A 61 11.07 -16.23 -12.13
N PRO A 62 9.90 -16.67 -11.63
CA PRO A 62 9.29 -17.94 -12.04
C PRO A 62 9.05 -18.00 -13.56
N ASP A 63 9.04 -19.20 -14.15
CA ASP A 63 8.84 -19.41 -15.60
C ASP A 63 7.50 -18.88 -16.11
N SER A 64 6.46 -18.92 -15.27
CA SER A 64 5.12 -18.39 -15.56
C SER A 64 5.01 -16.86 -15.53
N LEU A 65 6.07 -16.13 -15.08
CA LEU A 65 6.15 -14.68 -15.13
C LEU A 65 6.81 -14.22 -16.43
N GLU A 66 6.09 -13.41 -17.19
CA GLU A 66 6.55 -12.76 -18.40
C GLU A 66 6.59 -11.25 -18.21
N VAL A 67 7.68 -10.62 -18.67
CA VAL A 67 7.84 -9.16 -18.60
C VAL A 67 7.39 -8.56 -19.92
N LEU A 68 6.46 -7.61 -19.88
CA LEU A 68 6.03 -6.85 -21.06
C LEU A 68 6.80 -5.54 -21.15
N ILE A 69 7.31 -5.23 -22.33
CA ILE A 69 7.95 -3.95 -22.62
C ILE A 69 6.88 -2.93 -23.04
N ASP A 70 5.97 -3.31 -23.93
CA ASP A 70 4.80 -2.51 -24.30
C ASP A 70 3.52 -3.17 -23.75
N LEU A 71 2.75 -2.43 -22.98
CA LEU A 71 1.49 -2.91 -22.42
C LEU A 71 0.44 -3.28 -23.49
N LYS A 72 0.58 -2.75 -24.70
CA LYS A 72 -0.27 -3.10 -25.87
C LYS A 72 -0.06 -4.54 -26.36
N GLU A 73 1.06 -5.17 -26.00
CA GLU A 73 1.35 -6.56 -26.31
C GLU A 73 0.63 -7.55 -25.39
N LEU A 74 -0.14 -7.04 -24.41
CA LEU A 74 -0.89 -7.89 -23.48
C LEU A 74 -1.88 -8.79 -24.24
N PRO A 75 -1.83 -10.12 -24.06
CA PRO A 75 -2.74 -11.05 -24.73
C PRO A 75 -4.20 -10.79 -24.40
N SER A 76 -5.10 -10.90 -25.36
CA SER A 76 -6.53 -10.60 -25.23
C SER A 76 -7.27 -11.46 -24.19
N ILE A 77 -6.69 -12.60 -23.80
CA ILE A 77 -7.23 -13.44 -22.73
C ILE A 77 -6.95 -12.91 -21.33
N CYS A 78 -5.99 -11.96 -21.16
CA CYS A 78 -5.62 -11.41 -19.87
C CYS A 78 -6.50 -10.20 -19.54
N ARG A 79 -7.59 -10.46 -18.82
CA ARG A 79 -8.58 -9.44 -18.44
C ARG A 79 -8.54 -9.07 -16.95
N ASN A 80 -7.65 -9.69 -16.19
CA ASN A 80 -7.45 -9.48 -14.76
C ASN A 80 -6.21 -8.62 -14.53
N PHE A 81 -6.38 -7.50 -13.83
CA PHE A 81 -5.31 -6.54 -13.59
C PHE A 81 -5.08 -6.34 -12.09
N LEU A 82 -3.82 -6.33 -11.68
CA LEU A 82 -3.40 -5.96 -10.33
C LEU A 82 -2.53 -4.70 -10.43
N VAL A 83 -3.08 -3.55 -10.04
CA VAL A 83 -2.42 -2.24 -10.12
C VAL A 83 -1.62 -1.99 -8.83
N VAL A 84 -0.30 -1.86 -8.95
CA VAL A 84 0.63 -1.66 -7.83
C VAL A 84 1.60 -0.53 -8.16
N VAL A 85 1.05 0.63 -8.40
CA VAL A 85 1.80 1.85 -8.77
C VAL A 85 1.77 2.87 -7.63
N PRO A 86 2.66 3.87 -7.63
CA PRO A 86 2.56 4.99 -6.69
C PRO A 86 1.19 5.66 -6.73
N SER A 87 0.75 6.17 -5.56
CA SER A 87 -0.58 6.77 -5.39
C SER A 87 -0.92 7.83 -6.45
N HIS A 88 0.03 8.68 -6.80
CA HIS A 88 -0.16 9.77 -7.77
C HIS A 88 -0.35 9.29 -9.22
N ALA A 89 0.11 8.09 -9.57
CA ALA A 89 -0.02 7.52 -10.91
C ALA A 89 -1.33 6.73 -11.12
N PHE A 90 -2.04 6.41 -10.05
CA PHE A 90 -3.15 5.46 -10.09
C PHE A 90 -4.25 5.85 -11.08
N ARG A 91 -4.77 7.07 -11.02
CA ARG A 91 -5.83 7.57 -11.91
C ARG A 91 -5.42 7.47 -13.38
N GLN A 92 -4.21 7.94 -13.70
CA GLN A 92 -3.71 7.90 -15.08
C GLN A 92 -3.53 6.47 -15.58
N VAL A 93 -3.11 5.55 -14.71
CA VAL A 93 -2.99 4.12 -15.05
C VAL A 93 -4.36 3.54 -15.37
N LEU A 94 -5.42 3.81 -14.59
CA LEU A 94 -6.77 3.34 -14.91
C LEU A 94 -7.21 3.81 -16.30
N ARG A 95 -7.01 5.09 -16.62
CA ARG A 95 -7.30 5.65 -17.96
C ARG A 95 -6.52 4.93 -19.05
N THR A 96 -5.24 4.62 -18.81
CA THR A 96 -4.41 3.88 -19.77
C THR A 96 -4.94 2.47 -20.01
N LEU A 97 -5.36 1.76 -18.94
CA LEU A 97 -5.92 0.41 -19.07
C LEU A 97 -7.20 0.38 -19.92
N LEU A 98 -8.03 1.41 -19.84
CA LEU A 98 -9.24 1.52 -20.66
C LEU A 98 -8.97 1.74 -22.15
N LEU A 99 -7.77 2.21 -22.52
CA LEU A 99 -7.36 2.41 -23.91
C LEU A 99 -6.77 1.14 -24.55
N LEU A 100 -6.58 0.08 -23.77
CA LEU A 100 -6.06 -1.18 -24.29
C LEU A 100 -7.10 -1.87 -25.18
N PRO A 101 -6.66 -2.67 -26.18
CA PRO A 101 -7.55 -3.52 -26.96
C PRO A 101 -8.30 -4.55 -26.10
N VAL A 102 -7.70 -4.92 -24.96
CA VAL A 102 -8.28 -5.86 -23.99
C VAL A 102 -9.15 -5.10 -22.99
N LYS A 103 -10.44 -5.43 -22.93
CA LYS A 103 -11.34 -4.86 -21.92
C LYS A 103 -11.11 -5.55 -20.57
N PRO A 104 -10.73 -4.81 -19.51
CA PRO A 104 -10.62 -5.36 -18.17
C PRO A 104 -11.96 -5.99 -17.69
N ALA A 105 -11.86 -7.12 -16.98
CA ALA A 105 -12.98 -7.69 -16.25
C ALA A 105 -12.87 -7.37 -14.75
N VAL A 106 -11.65 -7.53 -14.21
CA VAL A 106 -11.34 -7.23 -12.81
C VAL A 106 -10.13 -6.32 -12.75
N ILE A 107 -10.23 -5.24 -11.96
CA ILE A 107 -9.11 -4.39 -11.58
C ILE A 107 -8.98 -4.41 -10.06
N ALA A 108 -7.98 -5.13 -9.56
CA ALA A 108 -7.55 -5.09 -8.18
C ALA A 108 -6.39 -4.10 -8.02
N TRP A 109 -6.19 -3.55 -6.82
CA TRP A 109 -5.04 -2.70 -6.55
C TRP A 109 -4.40 -2.96 -5.19
N GLY A 110 -3.06 -2.95 -5.18
CA GLY A 110 -2.22 -2.89 -3.98
C GLY A 110 -1.66 -1.48 -3.73
N THR A 111 -2.02 -0.52 -4.56
CA THR A 111 -1.66 0.89 -4.42
C THR A 111 -2.25 1.45 -3.13
N LYS A 112 -1.41 1.98 -2.26
CA LYS A 112 -1.80 2.56 -0.97
C LYS A 112 -1.80 4.09 -1.03
N GLY A 113 -2.47 4.72 -0.08
CA GLY A 113 -2.53 6.19 0.02
C GLY A 113 -3.74 6.83 -0.64
N LEU A 114 -3.93 8.10 -0.31
CA LEU A 114 -4.99 8.97 -0.84
C LEU A 114 -4.47 9.74 -2.07
N GLU A 115 -5.37 10.21 -2.91
CA GLU A 115 -5.00 11.06 -4.03
C GLU A 115 -4.65 12.47 -3.54
N LYS A 116 -3.53 13.00 -4.02
CA LYS A 116 -3.09 14.37 -3.68
C LYS A 116 -4.06 15.41 -4.25
N GLY A 117 -4.45 16.38 -3.43
CA GLY A 117 -5.30 17.52 -3.82
C GLY A 117 -6.80 17.23 -3.77
N THR A 118 -7.23 15.98 -3.91
CA THR A 118 -8.64 15.58 -3.76
C THR A 118 -8.91 14.87 -2.45
N SER A 119 -7.88 14.19 -1.90
CA SER A 119 -7.94 13.28 -0.75
C SER A 119 -8.85 12.06 -0.97
N LEU A 120 -9.11 11.69 -2.24
CA LEU A 120 -9.94 10.55 -2.61
C LEU A 120 -9.26 9.21 -2.31
N LEU A 121 -10.05 8.24 -1.90
CA LEU A 121 -9.67 6.83 -1.87
C LEU A 121 -9.52 6.28 -3.29
N LYS A 122 -8.75 5.23 -3.47
CA LYS A 122 -8.59 4.58 -4.78
C LYS A 122 -9.91 4.00 -5.32
N SER A 123 -10.80 3.55 -4.43
CA SER A 123 -12.15 3.13 -4.82
C SER A 123 -12.97 4.27 -5.41
N ASN A 124 -12.93 5.48 -4.80
CA ASN A 124 -13.63 6.63 -5.36
C ASN A 124 -13.06 7.02 -6.74
N ILE A 125 -11.73 6.94 -6.90
CA ILE A 125 -11.10 7.18 -8.21
C ILE A 125 -11.55 6.12 -9.23
N ALA A 126 -11.64 4.86 -8.80
CA ALA A 126 -12.13 3.78 -9.66
C ALA A 126 -13.59 4.00 -10.08
N ASP A 127 -14.45 4.43 -9.14
CA ASP A 127 -15.85 4.77 -9.43
C ASP A 127 -16.00 5.94 -10.42
N GLU A 128 -15.07 6.93 -10.38
CA GLU A 128 -15.06 8.05 -11.34
C GLU A 128 -14.55 7.66 -12.73
N GLU A 129 -13.57 6.75 -12.81
CA GLU A 129 -12.83 6.50 -14.06
C GLU A 129 -13.29 5.23 -14.78
N LEU A 130 -13.83 4.23 -14.07
CA LEU A 130 -14.12 2.93 -14.65
C LEU A 130 -15.60 2.76 -15.01
N PRO A 131 -15.92 2.06 -16.13
CA PRO A 131 -17.25 1.55 -16.38
C PRO A 131 -17.75 0.63 -15.27
N THR A 132 -19.05 0.67 -14.99
CA THR A 132 -19.69 -0.07 -13.88
C THR A 132 -19.67 -1.60 -14.02
N ASP A 133 -19.36 -2.12 -15.19
CA ASP A 133 -19.22 -3.56 -15.46
C ASP A 133 -17.81 -4.11 -15.13
N ILE A 134 -16.83 -3.24 -14.83
CA ILE A 134 -15.52 -3.64 -14.35
C ILE A 134 -15.57 -3.86 -12.83
N GLN A 135 -15.24 -5.07 -12.41
CA GLN A 135 -15.21 -5.42 -10.99
C GLN A 135 -13.94 -4.89 -10.33
N THR A 136 -14.07 -4.40 -9.09
CA THR A 136 -12.95 -3.74 -8.39
C THR A 136 -12.68 -4.37 -7.02
N SER A 137 -11.38 -4.37 -6.61
CA SER A 137 -10.96 -4.88 -5.32
C SER A 137 -9.70 -4.17 -4.82
N ALA A 138 -9.59 -3.98 -3.51
CA ALA A 138 -8.40 -3.47 -2.85
C ALA A 138 -7.69 -4.58 -2.07
N ILE A 139 -6.34 -4.59 -2.10
CA ILE A 139 -5.55 -5.48 -1.25
C ILE A 139 -4.68 -4.67 -0.29
N SER A 140 -4.63 -5.09 0.98
CA SER A 140 -3.77 -4.50 2.01
C SER A 140 -3.48 -5.50 3.12
N GLY A 141 -2.43 -5.26 3.91
CA GLY A 141 -2.05 -6.10 5.03
C GLY A 141 -0.54 -6.13 5.25
N PRO A 142 -0.07 -6.80 6.31
CA PRO A 142 1.33 -6.87 6.70
C PRO A 142 2.12 -7.73 5.69
N SER A 143 2.89 -7.08 4.81
CA SER A 143 3.50 -7.74 3.66
C SER A 143 4.69 -6.95 3.12
N PHE A 144 5.86 -7.15 3.70
CA PHE A 144 7.09 -6.64 3.11
C PHE A 144 7.43 -7.38 1.82
N ALA A 145 7.71 -6.62 0.77
CA ALA A 145 7.94 -7.16 -0.56
C ALA A 145 9.04 -8.23 -0.61
N GLY A 146 10.15 -8.00 0.09
CA GLY A 146 11.25 -8.95 0.14
C GLY A 146 10.91 -10.27 0.86
N GLU A 147 9.97 -10.27 1.79
CA GLU A 147 9.50 -11.47 2.48
C GLU A 147 8.53 -12.25 1.59
N VAL A 148 7.59 -11.56 0.97
CA VAL A 148 6.66 -12.16 0.00
C VAL A 148 7.39 -12.81 -1.16
N ALA A 149 8.38 -12.11 -1.76
CA ALA A 149 9.16 -12.63 -2.88
C ALA A 149 9.99 -13.88 -2.51
N ARG A 150 10.36 -14.05 -1.23
CA ARG A 150 11.04 -15.26 -0.72
C ARG A 150 10.08 -16.36 -0.28
N GLY A 151 8.76 -16.17 -0.43
CA GLY A 151 7.77 -17.16 -0.04
C GLY A 151 7.59 -17.31 1.48
N LEU A 152 7.95 -16.28 2.27
CA LEU A 152 7.76 -16.35 3.73
C LEU A 152 6.26 -16.22 4.10
N PRO A 153 5.85 -16.77 5.26
CA PRO A 153 4.47 -16.72 5.71
C PRO A 153 3.93 -15.31 5.73
N THR A 154 2.86 -15.06 4.97
CA THR A 154 2.25 -13.73 4.81
C THR A 154 0.73 -13.86 4.86
N ALA A 155 0.06 -12.90 5.45
CA ALA A 155 -1.38 -12.81 5.46
C ALA A 155 -1.84 -11.40 5.10
N ILE A 156 -2.78 -11.29 4.16
CA ILE A 156 -3.35 -10.01 3.72
C ILE A 156 -4.88 -10.05 3.68
N THR A 157 -5.46 -8.89 3.49
CA THR A 157 -6.89 -8.71 3.25
C THR A 157 -7.13 -8.32 1.80
N VAL A 158 -8.14 -8.93 1.19
CA VAL A 158 -8.71 -8.60 -0.11
C VAL A 158 -10.12 -8.07 0.12
N ALA A 159 -10.39 -6.82 -0.25
CA ALA A 159 -11.68 -6.18 -0.01
C ALA A 159 -12.35 -5.78 -1.32
N SER A 160 -13.65 -6.08 -1.43
CA SER A 160 -14.50 -5.67 -2.53
C SER A 160 -15.94 -5.55 -2.03
N SER A 161 -16.70 -4.58 -2.55
CA SER A 161 -18.14 -4.51 -2.31
C SER A 161 -18.92 -5.70 -2.92
N ASN A 162 -18.27 -6.47 -3.80
CA ASN A 162 -18.77 -7.71 -4.36
C ASN A 162 -17.96 -8.89 -3.81
N SER A 163 -18.57 -9.74 -2.97
CA SER A 163 -17.91 -10.88 -2.33
C SER A 163 -17.35 -11.91 -3.33
N ALA A 164 -17.98 -12.09 -4.48
CA ALA A 164 -17.46 -12.95 -5.53
C ALA A 164 -16.14 -12.40 -6.11
N THR A 165 -16.06 -11.11 -6.34
CA THR A 165 -14.83 -10.43 -6.79
C THR A 165 -13.72 -10.52 -5.75
N ALA A 166 -14.04 -10.32 -4.45
CA ALA A 166 -13.06 -10.50 -3.38
C ALA A 166 -12.50 -11.93 -3.37
N THR A 167 -13.37 -12.94 -3.54
CA THR A 167 -12.99 -14.35 -3.59
C THR A 167 -12.13 -14.66 -4.82
N GLU A 168 -12.48 -14.12 -5.99
CA GLU A 168 -11.70 -14.26 -7.21
C GLU A 168 -10.29 -13.70 -7.05
N VAL A 169 -10.17 -12.44 -6.60
CA VAL A 169 -8.86 -11.79 -6.38
C VAL A 169 -8.05 -12.51 -5.29
N ALA A 170 -8.70 -12.97 -4.22
CA ALA A 170 -8.05 -13.78 -3.20
C ALA A 170 -7.47 -15.08 -3.79
N SER A 171 -8.14 -15.71 -4.74
CA SER A 171 -7.67 -16.92 -5.41
C SER A 171 -6.39 -16.73 -6.21
N TRP A 172 -6.08 -15.50 -6.65
CA TRP A 172 -4.82 -15.21 -7.35
C TRP A 172 -3.63 -15.33 -6.40
N LEU A 173 -3.85 -15.06 -5.10
CA LEU A 173 -2.81 -14.86 -4.09
C LEU A 173 -2.73 -16.02 -3.08
N HIS A 174 -3.85 -16.74 -2.88
CA HIS A 174 -3.97 -17.73 -1.81
C HIS A 174 -3.36 -19.08 -2.21
N HIS A 175 -2.08 -19.24 -1.99
CA HIS A 175 -1.39 -20.54 -2.14
C HIS A 175 -0.19 -20.61 -1.17
N ASP A 176 0.33 -21.81 -0.95
CA ASP A 176 1.44 -22.10 -0.05
C ASP A 176 1.28 -21.44 1.34
N GLN A 177 2.22 -20.59 1.71
CA GLN A 177 2.24 -19.88 3.00
C GLN A 177 1.61 -18.48 2.93
N PHE A 178 1.05 -18.09 1.79
CA PHE A 178 0.37 -16.80 1.63
C PHE A 178 -1.14 -16.95 1.80
N ARG A 179 -1.69 -16.27 2.81
CA ARG A 179 -3.11 -16.30 3.13
C ARG A 179 -3.80 -15.00 2.72
N ALA A 180 -4.81 -15.10 1.88
CA ALA A 180 -5.67 -14.00 1.48
C ALA A 180 -7.06 -14.16 2.13
N TYR A 181 -7.42 -13.21 3.01
CA TYR A 181 -8.72 -13.16 3.67
C TYR A 181 -9.60 -12.14 2.97
N THR A 182 -10.85 -12.49 2.73
CA THR A 182 -11.82 -11.62 2.04
C THR A 182 -12.67 -10.84 3.02
N GLN A 183 -13.10 -9.61 2.63
CA GLN A 183 -14.09 -8.81 3.33
C GLN A 183 -14.76 -7.80 2.40
N GLU A 184 -15.83 -7.14 2.88
CA GLU A 184 -16.61 -6.19 2.09
C GLU A 184 -16.22 -4.72 2.35
N ASP A 185 -15.58 -4.42 3.48
CA ASP A 185 -15.17 -3.05 3.83
C ASP A 185 -13.95 -2.58 3.06
N ILE A 186 -14.17 -2.19 1.81
CA ILE A 186 -13.13 -1.64 0.94
C ILE A 186 -12.59 -0.29 1.45
N ILE A 187 -13.44 0.50 2.14
CA ILE A 187 -13.05 1.81 2.69
C ILE A 187 -12.06 1.64 3.84
N GLY A 188 -12.41 0.81 4.82
CA GLY A 188 -11.56 0.58 5.99
C GLY A 188 -10.21 -0.01 5.62
N VAL A 189 -10.16 -0.97 4.68
CA VAL A 189 -8.92 -1.57 4.17
C VAL A 189 -8.00 -0.53 3.54
N GLN A 190 -8.53 0.39 2.75
CA GLN A 190 -7.74 1.44 2.11
C GLN A 190 -7.24 2.49 3.09
N ILE A 191 -8.08 2.93 4.03
CA ILE A 191 -7.71 3.91 5.06
C ILE A 191 -6.62 3.34 5.97
N GLY A 192 -6.75 2.11 6.44
CA GLY A 192 -5.72 1.43 7.22
C GLY A 192 -4.38 1.41 6.49
N GLY A 193 -4.39 0.96 5.22
CA GLY A 193 -3.20 0.90 4.38
C GLY A 193 -2.57 2.26 4.06
N ALA A 194 -3.37 3.33 3.96
CA ALA A 194 -2.88 4.68 3.67
C ALA A 194 -2.25 5.34 4.93
N LEU A 195 -2.95 5.31 6.05
CA LEU A 195 -2.57 6.05 7.24
C LEU A 195 -1.47 5.36 8.06
N LYS A 196 -1.32 4.04 7.98
CA LYS A 196 -0.21 3.35 8.63
C LYS A 196 1.16 3.95 8.28
N ASN A 197 1.30 4.43 7.04
CA ASN A 197 2.55 5.02 6.55
C ASN A 197 2.86 6.35 7.26
N VAL A 198 1.84 7.13 7.59
CA VAL A 198 1.97 8.36 8.39
C VAL A 198 2.39 8.03 9.82
N MET A 199 1.75 7.01 10.43
CA MET A 199 2.09 6.55 11.78
C MET A 199 3.50 5.94 11.83
N ALA A 200 3.95 5.31 10.76
CA ALA A 200 5.31 4.80 10.67
C ALA A 200 6.36 5.93 10.68
N ILE A 201 6.08 7.07 10.03
CA ILE A 201 6.93 8.27 10.15
C ILE A 201 6.96 8.75 11.60
N ALA A 202 5.80 8.85 12.27
CA ALA A 202 5.72 9.26 13.68
C ALA A 202 6.51 8.31 14.60
N ALA A 203 6.39 6.98 14.39
CA ALA A 203 7.13 5.99 15.14
C ALA A 203 8.65 6.10 14.90
N GLY A 204 9.05 6.36 13.66
CA GLY A 204 10.45 6.62 13.32
C GLY A 204 10.98 7.86 14.00
N ILE A 205 10.23 8.97 14.01
CA ILE A 205 10.62 10.21 14.73
C ILE A 205 10.83 9.92 16.22
N SER A 206 9.90 9.24 16.86
CA SER A 206 9.98 8.87 18.28
C SER A 206 11.25 8.04 18.58
N ASP A 207 11.55 7.06 17.74
CA ASP A 207 12.72 6.22 17.92
C ASP A 207 14.04 6.99 17.61
N GLY A 208 14.05 7.85 16.59
CA GLY A 208 15.20 8.71 16.25
C GLY A 208 15.55 9.72 17.35
N LEU A 209 14.55 10.17 18.11
CA LEU A 209 14.72 11.00 19.31
C LEU A 209 15.14 10.19 20.56
N GLY A 210 15.20 8.85 20.47
CA GLY A 210 15.63 7.99 21.58
C GLY A 210 14.57 7.68 22.63
N PHE A 211 13.27 7.86 22.36
CA PHE A 211 12.21 7.65 23.37
C PHE A 211 11.90 6.17 23.70
N GLY A 212 12.32 5.22 22.87
CA GLY A 212 12.30 3.81 23.17
C GLY A 212 10.93 3.12 23.00
N ALA A 213 10.89 1.85 23.44
CA ALA A 213 9.77 0.92 23.14
C ALA A 213 8.43 1.32 23.76
N ASN A 214 8.42 1.89 24.98
CA ASN A 214 7.17 2.30 25.64
C ASN A 214 6.48 3.43 24.84
N ALA A 215 7.25 4.43 24.41
CA ALA A 215 6.72 5.53 23.60
C ALA A 215 6.21 5.03 22.24
N ARG A 216 6.95 4.13 21.60
CA ARG A 216 6.54 3.50 20.34
C ARG A 216 5.24 2.70 20.50
N ALA A 217 5.10 1.90 21.55
CA ALA A 217 3.86 1.15 21.83
C ALA A 217 2.67 2.07 22.04
N ALA A 218 2.83 3.12 22.86
CA ALA A 218 1.79 4.13 23.08
C ALA A 218 1.41 4.83 21.77
N LEU A 219 2.38 5.20 20.95
CA LEU A 219 2.15 5.85 19.66
C LEU A 219 1.39 4.94 18.68
N ILE A 220 1.74 3.66 18.59
CA ILE A 220 1.03 2.69 17.73
C ILE A 220 -0.43 2.56 18.19
N THR A 221 -0.68 2.42 19.50
CA THR A 221 -2.04 2.31 20.06
C THR A 221 -2.86 3.58 19.78
N ARG A 222 -2.29 4.76 20.04
CA ARG A 222 -2.98 6.04 19.78
C ARG A 222 -3.14 6.30 18.28
N GLY A 223 -2.16 5.91 17.45
CA GLY A 223 -2.23 5.99 16.01
C GLY A 223 -3.34 5.10 15.44
N LEU A 224 -3.49 3.88 15.95
CA LEU A 224 -4.61 3.02 15.58
C LEU A 224 -5.96 3.66 15.91
N ALA A 225 -6.08 4.28 17.09
CA ALA A 225 -7.31 4.98 17.48
C ALA A 225 -7.61 6.18 16.56
N GLU A 226 -6.60 6.91 16.08
CA GLU A 226 -6.78 7.97 15.07
C GLU A 226 -7.25 7.41 13.75
N ILE A 227 -6.58 6.38 13.23
CA ILE A 227 -6.93 5.70 11.98
C ILE A 227 -8.37 5.20 12.03
N THR A 228 -8.75 4.55 13.14
CA THR A 228 -10.10 4.02 13.34
C THR A 228 -11.16 5.13 13.34
N ARG A 229 -10.92 6.25 14.05
CA ARG A 229 -11.85 7.38 14.06
C ARG A 229 -12.09 7.95 12.65
N LEU A 230 -11.01 8.24 11.94
CA LEU A 230 -11.12 8.75 10.58
C LEU A 230 -11.81 7.75 9.67
N GLY A 231 -11.43 6.46 9.79
CA GLY A 231 -11.96 5.40 8.97
C GLY A 231 -13.45 5.17 9.16
N ILE A 232 -13.94 5.15 10.40
CA ILE A 232 -15.39 5.06 10.71
C ILE A 232 -16.13 6.28 10.16
N ARG A 233 -15.57 7.47 10.33
CA ARG A 233 -16.16 8.71 9.82
C ARG A 233 -16.23 8.75 8.30
N ALA A 234 -15.29 8.07 7.61
CA ALA A 234 -15.27 7.91 6.17
C ALA A 234 -16.16 6.76 5.65
N GLY A 235 -16.80 6.00 6.54
CA GLY A 235 -17.70 4.89 6.19
C GLY A 235 -17.12 3.48 6.32
N GLY A 236 -15.91 3.33 6.88
CA GLY A 236 -15.31 2.04 7.20
C GLY A 236 -15.84 1.42 8.49
N GLN A 237 -15.56 0.14 8.72
CA GLN A 237 -16.02 -0.64 9.86
C GLN A 237 -14.90 -0.80 10.91
N MET A 238 -15.27 -0.75 12.20
CA MET A 238 -14.31 -0.81 13.31
C MET A 238 -13.46 -2.09 13.29
N GLU A 239 -14.09 -3.21 12.99
CA GLU A 239 -13.48 -4.54 12.94
C GLU A 239 -12.33 -4.62 11.94
N THR A 240 -12.43 -3.90 10.83
CA THR A 240 -11.38 -3.84 9.79
C THR A 240 -10.08 -3.26 10.34
N PHE A 241 -10.17 -2.24 11.21
CA PHE A 241 -8.99 -1.61 11.79
C PHE A 241 -8.32 -2.47 12.86
N MET A 242 -9.03 -3.41 13.47
CA MET A 242 -8.45 -4.41 14.40
C MET A 242 -7.83 -5.61 13.67
N GLY A 243 -8.06 -5.74 12.35
CA GLY A 243 -7.59 -6.83 11.51
C GLY A 243 -6.22 -6.59 10.85
N LEU A 244 -5.95 -7.42 9.82
CA LEU A 244 -4.66 -7.41 9.10
C LEU A 244 -4.39 -6.08 8.40
N ALA A 245 -5.39 -5.49 7.72
CA ALA A 245 -5.24 -4.24 6.98
C ALA A 245 -5.14 -2.99 7.87
N GLY A 246 -5.56 -3.08 9.14
CA GLY A 246 -5.42 -2.06 10.16
C GLY A 246 -4.24 -2.31 11.09
N MET A 247 -4.51 -2.92 12.25
CA MET A 247 -3.50 -3.17 13.30
C MET A 247 -2.30 -3.97 12.79
N GLY A 248 -2.52 -5.05 12.02
CA GLY A 248 -1.44 -5.91 11.55
C GLY A 248 -0.41 -5.15 10.71
N ASP A 249 -0.88 -4.41 9.69
CA ASP A 249 -0.01 -3.65 8.80
C ASP A 249 0.60 -2.42 9.49
N LEU A 250 -0.12 -1.83 10.46
CA LEU A 250 0.39 -0.73 11.29
C LEU A 250 1.56 -1.18 12.17
N VAL A 251 1.38 -2.26 12.92
CA VAL A 251 2.43 -2.80 13.81
C VAL A 251 3.67 -3.15 13.00
N LEU A 252 3.52 -3.92 11.92
CA LEU A 252 4.64 -4.28 11.04
C LEU A 252 5.39 -3.04 10.56
N THR A 253 4.66 -2.05 10.04
CA THR A 253 5.26 -0.88 9.40
C THR A 253 5.93 0.05 10.40
N CYS A 254 5.45 0.12 11.65
CA CYS A 254 5.99 0.97 12.72
C CYS A 254 7.18 0.35 13.47
N THR A 255 7.39 -0.97 13.38
CA THR A 255 8.39 -1.67 14.21
C THR A 255 9.62 -2.15 13.45
N ASP A 256 9.56 -2.25 12.12
CA ASP A 256 10.66 -2.79 11.31
C ASP A 256 11.28 -1.75 10.38
N ASN A 257 12.62 -1.80 10.24
CA ASN A 257 13.40 -0.89 9.40
C ASN A 257 13.30 -1.20 7.88
N GLN A 258 12.64 -2.27 7.46
CA GLN A 258 12.26 -2.45 6.06
C GLN A 258 11.25 -1.37 5.64
N SER A 259 10.52 -0.78 6.58
CA SER A 259 9.62 0.35 6.33
C SER A 259 10.39 1.61 5.95
N ARG A 260 10.27 2.02 4.68
CA ARG A 260 10.84 3.29 4.18
C ARG A 260 10.29 4.48 4.95
N ASN A 261 8.99 4.47 5.27
CA ASN A 261 8.34 5.54 6.02
C ASN A 261 8.88 5.65 7.45
N ARG A 262 9.11 4.52 8.12
CA ARG A 262 9.76 4.51 9.43
C ARG A 262 11.19 5.07 9.35
N ARG A 263 11.96 4.72 8.29
CA ARG A 263 13.30 5.28 8.05
C ARG A 263 13.27 6.78 7.78
N VAL A 264 12.24 7.32 7.11
CA VAL A 264 12.04 8.79 7.01
C VAL A 264 11.94 9.39 8.40
N GLY A 265 11.07 8.84 9.24
CA GLY A 265 10.91 9.32 10.62
C GLY A 265 12.18 9.25 11.43
N LEU A 266 12.94 8.13 11.36
CA LEU A 266 14.23 7.98 12.04
C LEU A 266 15.20 9.10 11.67
N GLY A 267 15.41 9.36 10.37
CA GLY A 267 16.31 10.43 9.93
C GLY A 267 15.87 11.81 10.43
N LEU A 268 14.57 12.11 10.40
CA LEU A 268 14.03 13.37 10.94
C LEU A 268 14.22 13.49 12.46
N GLY A 269 14.03 12.41 13.22
CA GLY A 269 14.27 12.35 14.66
C GLY A 269 15.75 12.48 15.04
N GLU A 270 16.65 11.99 14.20
CA GLU A 270 18.10 12.14 14.33
C GLU A 270 18.61 13.53 13.91
N GLY A 271 17.72 14.43 13.44
CA GLY A 271 18.04 15.81 13.07
C GLY A 271 18.43 16.00 11.59
N ALA A 272 18.32 14.97 10.74
CA ALA A 272 18.52 15.13 9.30
C ALA A 272 17.33 15.87 8.65
N SER A 273 17.57 16.60 7.54
CA SER A 273 16.48 17.18 6.77
C SER A 273 15.68 16.11 6.02
N LEU A 274 14.43 16.43 5.64
CA LEU A 274 13.61 15.55 4.80
C LEU A 274 14.33 15.21 3.49
N GLU A 275 14.92 16.19 2.83
CA GLU A 275 15.64 16.00 1.57
C GLU A 275 16.83 15.04 1.71
N GLN A 276 17.67 15.24 2.73
CA GLN A 276 18.81 14.36 3.02
C GLN A 276 18.33 12.92 3.29
N THR A 277 17.25 12.77 4.04
CA THR A 277 16.68 11.48 4.41
C THR A 277 16.12 10.75 3.19
N LEU A 278 15.34 11.43 2.35
CA LEU A 278 14.79 10.85 1.12
C LEU A 278 15.89 10.44 0.13
N LYS A 279 16.93 11.28 -0.01
CA LYS A 279 18.11 10.96 -0.84
C LYS A 279 18.82 9.70 -0.35
N LYS A 280 18.99 9.53 0.97
CA LYS A 280 19.60 8.34 1.58
C LYS A 280 18.76 7.08 1.38
N ILE A 281 17.42 7.20 1.37
CA ILE A 281 16.50 6.08 1.15
C ILE A 281 16.53 5.66 -0.33
N GLY A 282 16.67 6.58 -1.27
CA GLY A 282 16.79 6.33 -2.71
C GLY A 282 15.53 5.77 -3.38
N GLN A 283 14.42 5.72 -2.66
CA GLN A 283 13.13 5.20 -3.11
C GLN A 283 11.99 6.05 -2.56
N GLU A 284 10.84 6.01 -3.21
CA GLU A 284 9.66 6.75 -2.77
C GLU A 284 9.16 6.27 -1.39
N ALA A 285 8.85 7.24 -0.52
CA ALA A 285 8.22 7.02 0.77
C ALA A 285 6.80 7.63 0.74
N GLU A 286 5.81 6.80 0.42
CA GLU A 286 4.42 7.23 0.22
C GLU A 286 3.81 7.96 1.42
N GLY A 287 4.30 7.69 2.64
CA GLY A 287 3.85 8.34 3.87
C GLY A 287 4.03 9.85 3.85
N VAL A 288 5.04 10.35 3.13
CA VAL A 288 5.25 11.81 2.99
C VAL A 288 4.06 12.45 2.29
N GLN A 289 3.66 11.92 1.14
CA GLN A 289 2.49 12.44 0.40
C GLN A 289 1.17 12.13 1.14
N SER A 290 1.08 10.94 1.74
CA SER A 290 -0.11 10.52 2.49
C SER A 290 -0.38 11.40 3.72
N ALA A 291 0.63 12.00 4.35
CA ALA A 291 0.46 12.86 5.50
C ALA A 291 -0.38 14.11 5.15
N ALA A 292 -0.09 14.76 4.03
CA ALA A 292 -0.86 15.92 3.58
C ALA A 292 -2.31 15.53 3.23
N ALA A 293 -2.49 14.47 2.45
CA ALA A 293 -3.83 14.05 2.04
C ALA A 293 -4.67 13.53 3.22
N ALA A 294 -4.05 12.86 4.21
CA ALA A 294 -4.72 12.42 5.44
C ALA A 294 -5.12 13.60 6.33
N TRP A 295 -4.25 14.62 6.44
CA TRP A 295 -4.57 15.85 7.14
C TRP A 295 -5.74 16.59 6.47
N GLU A 296 -5.71 16.78 5.16
CA GLU A 296 -6.81 17.37 4.40
C GLU A 296 -8.13 16.60 4.60
N LEU A 297 -8.09 15.26 4.53
CA LEU A 297 -9.27 14.42 4.74
C LEU A 297 -9.82 14.59 6.16
N SER A 298 -8.95 14.65 7.17
CA SER A 298 -9.37 14.84 8.55
C SER A 298 -10.10 16.17 8.76
N GLN A 299 -9.65 17.24 8.10
CA GLN A 299 -10.30 18.55 8.13
C GLN A 299 -11.67 18.51 7.43
N LYS A 300 -11.76 17.86 6.25
CA LYS A 300 -13.02 17.70 5.52
C LYS A 300 -14.08 16.93 6.30
N LEU A 301 -13.65 15.93 7.11
CA LEU A 301 -14.54 15.07 7.90
C LEU A 301 -14.72 15.54 9.34
N ASP A 302 -14.10 16.64 9.74
CA ASP A 302 -14.10 17.18 11.12
C ASP A 302 -13.66 16.11 12.15
N VAL A 303 -12.51 15.46 11.90
CA VAL A 303 -11.95 14.42 12.77
C VAL A 303 -10.61 14.87 13.35
N ALA A 304 -10.49 14.87 14.69
CA ALA A 304 -9.24 15.18 15.36
C ALA A 304 -8.19 14.08 15.14
N MET A 305 -7.08 14.44 14.49
CA MET A 305 -5.96 13.56 14.12
C MET A 305 -4.63 14.14 14.63
N PRO A 306 -4.41 14.25 15.95
CA PRO A 306 -3.25 14.98 16.50
C PRO A 306 -1.89 14.41 16.09
N ILE A 307 -1.71 13.09 15.96
CA ILE A 307 -0.44 12.50 15.49
C ILE A 307 -0.22 12.85 14.03
N THR A 308 -1.25 12.69 13.21
CA THR A 308 -1.21 13.03 11.77
C THR A 308 -0.90 14.51 11.56
N GLU A 309 -1.49 15.41 12.36
CA GLU A 309 -1.23 16.85 12.36
C GLU A 309 0.24 17.16 12.64
N GLN A 310 0.81 16.55 13.69
CA GLN A 310 2.21 16.79 14.03
C GLN A 310 3.16 16.26 12.94
N VAL A 311 2.89 15.09 12.37
CA VAL A 311 3.66 14.56 11.23
C VAL A 311 3.56 15.51 10.03
N TYR A 312 2.37 16.01 9.71
CA TYR A 312 2.17 16.99 8.66
C TYR A 312 3.00 18.27 8.91
N ASN A 313 2.96 18.82 10.12
CA ASN A 313 3.69 20.02 10.49
C ASN A 313 5.23 19.82 10.39
N VAL A 314 5.74 18.66 10.79
CA VAL A 314 7.17 18.34 10.62
C VAL A 314 7.57 18.28 9.15
N LEU A 315 6.75 17.64 8.31
CA LEU A 315 7.07 17.41 6.90
C LEU A 315 6.91 18.66 6.03
N TYR A 316 5.94 19.53 6.34
CA TYR A 316 5.52 20.60 5.43
C TYR A 316 5.66 22.01 6.01
N ASN A 317 5.61 22.17 7.35
CA ASN A 317 5.63 23.47 8.02
C ASN A 317 6.95 23.74 8.78
N GLY A 318 7.92 22.84 8.66
CA GLY A 318 9.24 23.01 9.27
C GLY A 318 9.23 22.90 10.81
N LEU A 319 8.19 22.29 11.41
CA LEU A 319 8.12 22.09 12.85
C LEU A 319 9.26 21.14 13.29
N PRO A 320 10.09 21.49 14.29
CA PRO A 320 11.09 20.58 14.81
C PRO A 320 10.49 19.28 15.35
N ALA A 321 11.11 18.13 15.04
CA ALA A 321 10.64 16.81 15.45
C ALA A 321 10.42 16.69 16.98
N LEU A 322 11.32 17.25 17.78
CA LEU A 322 11.19 17.26 19.25
C LEU A 322 9.98 18.07 19.72
N GLU A 323 9.74 19.22 19.12
CA GLU A 323 8.60 20.08 19.45
C GLU A 323 7.28 19.39 19.09
N ALA A 324 7.20 18.70 17.95
CA ALA A 324 6.03 17.91 17.55
C ALA A 324 5.66 16.86 18.62
N VAL A 325 6.66 16.17 19.17
CA VAL A 325 6.41 15.19 20.24
C VAL A 325 6.02 15.87 21.54
N GLN A 326 6.64 17.00 21.92
CA GLN A 326 6.23 17.77 23.10
C GLN A 326 4.78 18.24 23.01
N ASN A 327 4.34 18.70 21.84
CA ASN A 327 2.94 19.07 21.60
C ASN A 327 1.96 17.92 21.85
N LEU A 328 2.35 16.69 21.53
CA LEU A 328 1.54 15.50 21.81
C LEU A 328 1.52 15.15 23.30
N LEU A 329 2.65 15.26 23.98
CA LEU A 329 2.79 14.93 25.41
C LEU A 329 2.09 15.94 26.34
N HIS A 330 2.01 17.21 25.95
CA HIS A 330 1.35 18.27 26.74
C HIS A 330 -0.16 18.35 26.51
N ARG A 331 -0.77 17.45 25.75
CA ARG A 331 -2.23 17.39 25.60
C ARG A 331 -2.89 16.95 26.90
N ASP A 332 -4.05 17.54 27.22
CA ASP A 332 -4.84 17.12 28.35
C ASP A 332 -5.15 15.62 28.31
N PRO A 333 -5.06 14.93 29.47
CA PRO A 333 -5.49 13.55 29.59
C PRO A 333 -6.95 13.39 29.16
N LYS A 334 -7.25 12.35 28.38
CA LYS A 334 -8.60 11.98 27.96
C LYS A 334 -8.89 10.57 28.45
N HIS A 335 -10.17 10.25 28.64
CA HIS A 335 -10.57 8.85 28.82
C HIS A 335 -10.16 8.03 27.58
N GLU A 336 -9.67 6.81 27.84
CA GLU A 336 -9.24 5.87 26.83
C GLU A 336 -10.43 5.13 26.20
#